data_e7d2b11d973f78d8df22e7797aaff400
#
_entry.id   e7d2b11d973f78d8df22e7797aaff400
#
_cell.length_a   1.000
_cell.length_b   1.000
_cell.length_c   1.000
_cell.angle_alpha   90.00
_cell.angle_beta   90.00
_cell.angle_gamma   90.00
#
_symmetry.space_group_name_H-M   'P 1'
#
loop_
_entity.id
_entity.type
_entity.pdbx_description
1 polymer ?
#
loop_
_entity_poly.entity_id
_entity_poly.type
_entity_poly.pdbx_seq_one_letter_code
_entity_poly.pdbx_strand_id
1 'polypeptide(L)'
;LTEESRNPRTFRRTLTRGALAAAVTAACAVAALPATAQAASDPVPMIIGGDEATGPYDFVTAIEMTRDDGVARFRCGGSLIDEEWVVTAAHCVSDRETGEVIDASLFHARVGSLDRTSGGSTAEVSEVYVHPDYFDLDQPRQSDLALLHLDRAVPNEPVPIARSTGRPGTQLRILGWGYESNDATELPTTLKQIDTTVLPHRECLDGGEWEWTEGDICADNPEDIYGPCGGDSGSPGLLWVRDHWELAGADSRSLGDCGVTTEVLTGIPNFRDWIEDTIAG
;
A
#
# COMPACT_ATOMS: atom_id res chain seq x y z
N LEU A 1 15.34 16.12 -64.50
CA LEU A 1 16.55 16.06 -65.37
C LEU A 1 17.56 15.18 -64.68
N THR A 2 17.71 14.06 -65.36
CA THR A 2 18.85 13.19 -65.74
C THR A 2 19.47 12.38 -64.61
N GLU A 3 19.23 11.07 -64.54
CA GLU A 3 19.80 9.98 -65.37
C GLU A 3 21.33 9.95 -65.35
N GLU A 4 21.95 8.88 -64.93
CA GLU A 4 22.53 7.77 -65.68
C GLU A 4 23.40 6.93 -64.71
N SER A 5 23.24 5.63 -64.56
CA SER A 5 23.58 4.54 -65.49
C SER A 5 24.97 3.93 -65.24
N ARG A 6 24.94 2.58 -65.20
CA ARG A 6 25.96 1.58 -65.65
C ARG A 6 27.15 1.28 -64.71
N ASN A 7 27.60 0.07 -64.64
CA ASN A 7 27.39 -1.32 -65.04
C ASN A 7 28.61 -2.16 -64.55
N PRO A 8 28.60 -3.45 -64.68
CA PRO A 8 29.30 -4.41 -63.82
C PRO A 8 30.66 -4.86 -64.38
N ARG A 9 31.46 -5.50 -63.56
CA ARG A 9 32.60 -6.27 -63.97
C ARG A 9 32.64 -7.64 -63.34
N THR A 10 32.30 -8.62 -64.11
CA THR A 10 32.67 -10.04 -64.00
C THR A 10 34.18 -10.23 -64.03
N PHE A 11 34.68 -11.14 -63.16
CA PHE A 11 35.96 -11.78 -63.39
C PHE A 11 35.91 -13.25 -63.00
N ARG A 12 36.53 -14.02 -63.90
CA ARG A 12 36.45 -15.48 -64.06
C ARG A 12 37.34 -16.27 -63.09
N ARG A 13 36.84 -17.44 -62.81
CA ARG A 13 37.47 -18.75 -62.51
C ARG A 13 38.99 -18.84 -62.50
N THR A 14 39.50 -19.49 -61.44
CA THR A 14 40.54 -20.54 -61.64
C THR A 14 40.33 -21.68 -60.66
N LEU A 15 40.21 -22.87 -61.18
CA LEU A 15 40.19 -24.17 -60.52
C LEU A 15 41.64 -24.58 -60.21
N THR A 16 41.91 -24.96 -58.95
CA THR A 16 43.05 -25.84 -58.66
C THR A 16 42.60 -26.98 -57.78
N ARG A 17 42.85 -28.20 -58.30
CA ARG A 17 42.66 -29.48 -57.60
C ARG A 17 43.78 -29.65 -56.55
N GLY A 18 43.45 -30.18 -55.41
CA GLY A 18 44.47 -30.61 -54.41
C GLY A 18 43.89 -31.40 -53.29
N ALA A 19 44.07 -32.68 -53.33
CA ALA A 19 44.30 -33.68 -52.26
C ALA A 19 43.29 -33.89 -51.14
N LEU A 20 42.71 -35.09 -51.13
CA LEU A 20 42.03 -35.74 -49.99
C LEU A 20 43.01 -35.90 -48.81
N ALA A 21 42.55 -35.46 -47.65
CA ALA A 21 42.98 -35.97 -46.37
C ALA A 21 41.72 -36.31 -45.53
N ALA A 22 41.52 -37.60 -45.30
CA ALA A 22 40.45 -38.10 -44.48
C ALA A 22 40.82 -37.87 -42.99
N ALA A 23 40.17 -36.95 -42.35
CA ALA A 23 40.20 -36.80 -40.89
C ALA A 23 38.89 -37.38 -40.32
N VAL A 24 39.04 -38.48 -39.59
CA VAL A 24 37.97 -39.08 -38.81
C VAL A 24 37.74 -38.17 -37.59
N THR A 25 36.71 -37.38 -37.60
CA THR A 25 36.25 -36.63 -36.44
C THR A 25 35.19 -37.45 -35.70
N ALA A 26 35.56 -37.93 -34.50
CA ALA A 26 34.63 -38.50 -33.57
C ALA A 26 33.66 -37.41 -33.11
N ALA A 27 32.41 -37.52 -33.50
CA ALA A 27 31.34 -36.65 -33.04
C ALA A 27 30.94 -37.07 -31.64
N CYS A 28 31.38 -36.33 -30.63
CA CYS A 28 30.77 -36.38 -29.29
C CYS A 28 29.38 -35.72 -29.39
N ALA A 29 28.34 -36.55 -29.46
CA ALA A 29 26.95 -36.06 -29.28
C ALA A 29 26.76 -35.65 -27.82
N VAL A 30 26.90 -34.37 -27.55
CA VAL A 30 26.42 -33.79 -26.29
C VAL A 30 24.90 -33.74 -26.39
N ALA A 31 24.22 -34.66 -25.69
CA ALA A 31 22.79 -34.60 -25.49
C ALA A 31 22.45 -33.34 -24.66
N ALA A 32 21.98 -32.30 -25.35
CA ALA A 32 21.39 -31.15 -24.65
C ALA A 32 20.10 -31.61 -24.01
N LEU A 33 20.09 -31.75 -22.69
CA LEU A 33 18.86 -31.86 -21.90
C LEU A 33 18.03 -30.59 -22.12
N PRO A 34 16.73 -30.70 -22.43
CA PRO A 34 15.89 -29.51 -22.45
C PRO A 34 15.88 -28.90 -21.06
N ALA A 35 16.39 -27.67 -20.94
CA ALA A 35 16.16 -26.86 -19.76
C ALA A 35 14.64 -26.65 -19.69
N THR A 36 14.00 -27.27 -18.72
CA THR A 36 12.65 -26.92 -18.35
C THR A 36 12.72 -25.47 -17.87
N ALA A 37 12.29 -24.53 -18.71
CA ALA A 37 11.99 -23.18 -18.28
C ALA A 37 10.91 -23.34 -17.18
N GLN A 38 11.30 -23.13 -15.91
CA GLN A 38 10.36 -22.89 -14.85
C GLN A 38 9.64 -21.62 -15.26
N ALA A 39 8.36 -21.76 -15.58
CA ALA A 39 7.50 -20.60 -15.72
C ALA A 39 7.62 -19.86 -14.38
N ALA A 40 8.19 -18.65 -14.40
CA ALA A 40 8.02 -17.73 -13.30
C ALA A 40 6.50 -17.61 -13.13
N SER A 41 5.98 -17.97 -11.98
CA SER A 41 4.61 -17.64 -11.64
C SER A 41 4.51 -16.12 -11.76
N ASP A 42 3.58 -15.66 -12.60
CA ASP A 42 3.26 -14.24 -12.64
C ASP A 42 3.03 -13.78 -11.20
N PRO A 43 3.59 -12.64 -10.76
CA PRO A 43 3.35 -12.12 -9.43
C PRO A 43 1.85 -11.97 -9.27
N VAL A 44 1.29 -12.59 -8.24
CA VAL A 44 -0.13 -12.43 -7.89
C VAL A 44 -0.29 -10.99 -7.39
N PRO A 45 -1.16 -10.15 -7.96
CA PRO A 45 -1.36 -8.77 -7.53
C PRO A 45 -1.82 -8.72 -6.07
N MET A 46 -1.24 -7.84 -5.27
CA MET A 46 -1.41 -7.76 -3.82
C MET A 46 -1.37 -6.30 -3.36
N ILE A 47 -2.23 -5.82 -2.43
CA ILE A 47 -2.85 -4.49 -2.57
C ILE A 47 -3.07 -4.41 -4.05
N ILE A 48 -4.13 -4.18 -4.65
CA ILE A 48 -4.22 -4.42 -6.09
C ILE A 48 -2.95 -3.88 -6.79
N GLY A 49 -2.05 -4.79 -7.24
CA GLY A 49 -0.77 -4.46 -7.85
C GLY A 49 0.42 -4.12 -6.95
N GLY A 50 0.28 -4.25 -5.62
CA GLY A 50 1.40 -4.06 -4.70
C GLY A 50 2.31 -5.29 -4.59
N ASP A 51 3.40 -5.12 -3.87
CA ASP A 51 4.36 -6.17 -3.52
C ASP A 51 4.21 -6.60 -2.05
N GLU A 52 4.78 -7.73 -1.67
CA GLU A 52 4.98 -8.05 -0.25
C GLU A 52 5.86 -6.99 0.41
N ALA A 53 5.45 -6.54 1.60
CA ALA A 53 6.22 -5.57 2.34
C ALA A 53 7.58 -6.15 2.75
N THR A 54 8.66 -5.42 2.44
CA THR A 54 10.04 -5.89 2.64
C THR A 54 10.80 -5.16 3.73
N GLY A 55 10.22 -4.10 4.30
CA GLY A 55 10.88 -3.26 5.29
C GLY A 55 10.58 -3.68 6.73
N PRO A 56 11.42 -3.26 7.68
CA PRO A 56 11.02 -3.22 9.06
C PRO A 56 10.03 -2.06 9.23
N TYR A 57 8.77 -2.40 9.43
CA TYR A 57 7.70 -1.44 9.72
C TYR A 57 7.21 -1.68 11.15
N ASP A 58 8.06 -1.40 12.13
CA ASP A 58 7.82 -1.68 13.55
C ASP A 58 6.55 -1.02 14.10
N PHE A 59 6.08 0.02 13.43
CA PHE A 59 4.90 0.79 13.79
C PHE A 59 3.60 0.30 13.14
N VAL A 60 3.67 -0.53 12.08
CA VAL A 60 2.45 -0.95 11.39
C VAL A 60 1.56 -1.75 12.33
N THR A 61 0.29 -1.45 12.34
CA THR A 61 -0.66 -2.04 13.29
C THR A 61 -1.82 -2.69 12.56
N ALA A 62 -2.06 -3.96 12.84
CA ALA A 62 -3.30 -4.65 12.46
C ALA A 62 -4.31 -4.49 13.61
N ILE A 63 -5.48 -3.94 13.31
CA ILE A 63 -6.58 -3.74 14.26
C ILE A 63 -7.62 -4.83 14.01
N GLU A 64 -7.89 -5.62 15.03
CA GLU A 64 -8.93 -6.62 15.04
C GLU A 64 -10.11 -6.15 15.90
N MET A 65 -11.31 -6.61 15.58
CA MET A 65 -12.50 -6.34 16.36
C MET A 65 -13.24 -7.63 16.67
N THR A 66 -13.57 -7.85 17.94
CA THR A 66 -14.44 -8.93 18.39
C THR A 66 -15.87 -8.69 17.90
N ARG A 67 -16.43 -9.65 17.20
CA ARG A 67 -17.79 -9.62 16.65
C ARG A 67 -18.79 -10.23 17.64
N ASP A 68 -20.08 -10.15 17.32
CA ASP A 68 -21.18 -10.69 18.14
C ASP A 68 -21.06 -12.18 18.45
N ASP A 69 -20.34 -12.93 17.62
CA ASP A 69 -20.04 -14.34 17.82
C ASP A 69 -18.84 -14.59 18.78
N GLY A 70 -18.27 -13.54 19.34
CA GLY A 70 -17.13 -13.59 20.25
C GLY A 70 -15.79 -13.85 19.56
N VAL A 71 -15.70 -13.76 18.23
CA VAL A 71 -14.47 -14.01 17.48
C VAL A 71 -13.87 -12.69 16.99
N ALA A 72 -12.62 -12.44 17.34
CA ALA A 72 -11.87 -11.32 16.81
C ALA A 72 -11.52 -11.54 15.33
N ARG A 73 -11.75 -10.53 14.51
CA ARG A 73 -11.42 -10.54 13.08
C ARG A 73 -10.75 -9.22 12.70
N PHE A 74 -9.83 -9.31 11.78
CA PHE A 74 -9.20 -8.12 11.18
C PHE A 74 -10.26 -7.16 10.66
N ARG A 75 -10.06 -5.89 10.93
CA ARG A 75 -10.97 -4.82 10.57
C ARG A 75 -10.30 -3.72 9.77
N CYS A 76 -9.13 -3.24 10.23
CA CYS A 76 -8.45 -2.09 9.67
C CYS A 76 -6.94 -2.15 9.97
N GLY A 77 -6.18 -1.32 9.26
CA GLY A 77 -4.81 -1.00 9.61
C GLY A 77 -4.71 0.18 10.57
N GLY A 78 -3.49 0.47 11.00
CA GLY A 78 -3.15 1.61 11.84
C GLY A 78 -1.65 1.82 11.91
N SER A 79 -1.23 2.85 12.63
CA SER A 79 0.17 3.19 12.85
C SER A 79 0.43 3.54 14.30
N LEU A 80 1.41 2.88 14.93
CA LEU A 80 1.90 3.29 16.26
C LEU A 80 2.63 4.62 16.11
N ILE A 81 2.18 5.65 16.83
CA ILE A 81 2.74 7.02 16.83
C ILE A 81 3.37 7.42 18.16
N ASP A 82 3.08 6.67 19.19
CA ASP A 82 3.68 6.72 20.54
C ASP A 82 3.63 5.31 21.12
N GLU A 83 4.36 5.01 22.21
CA GLU A 83 4.46 3.65 22.77
C GLU A 83 3.13 3.04 23.21
N GLU A 84 2.09 3.86 23.46
CA GLU A 84 0.73 3.45 23.84
C GLU A 84 -0.35 3.97 22.89
N TRP A 85 0.00 4.61 21.76
CA TRP A 85 -0.98 5.26 20.91
C TRP A 85 -0.88 4.82 19.45
N VAL A 86 -2.01 4.39 18.92
CA VAL A 86 -2.17 4.02 17.50
C VAL A 86 -3.13 4.99 16.82
N VAL A 87 -2.74 5.54 15.69
CA VAL A 87 -3.62 6.31 14.81
C VAL A 87 -4.23 5.40 13.73
N THR A 88 -5.51 5.60 13.44
CA THR A 88 -6.29 4.89 12.41
C THR A 88 -7.39 5.78 11.85
N ALA A 89 -8.20 5.26 10.91
CA ALA A 89 -9.37 5.96 10.41
C ALA A 89 -10.54 5.91 11.41
N ALA A 90 -11.30 6.98 11.55
CA ALA A 90 -12.45 7.05 12.45
C ALA A 90 -13.55 6.04 12.09
N HIS A 91 -13.80 5.83 10.80
CA HIS A 91 -14.77 4.84 10.33
C HIS A 91 -14.43 3.39 10.72
N CYS A 92 -13.19 3.12 11.14
CA CYS A 92 -12.77 1.82 11.65
C CYS A 92 -13.34 1.53 13.04
N VAL A 93 -13.58 2.57 13.83
CA VAL A 93 -13.88 2.48 15.25
C VAL A 93 -15.21 3.13 15.64
N SER A 94 -15.98 3.53 14.65
CA SER A 94 -17.32 4.07 14.82
C SER A 94 -18.34 3.36 13.93
N ASP A 95 -19.59 3.47 14.30
CA ASP A 95 -20.71 3.06 13.47
C ASP A 95 -20.88 4.06 12.31
N ARG A 96 -20.95 3.55 11.10
CA ARG A 96 -20.98 4.38 9.88
C ARG A 96 -22.33 5.11 9.66
N GLU A 97 -23.38 4.64 10.31
CA GLU A 97 -24.73 5.21 10.17
C GLU A 97 -25.02 6.26 11.24
N THR A 98 -24.56 6.00 12.48
CA THR A 98 -24.85 6.84 13.62
C THR A 98 -23.69 7.72 14.07
N GLY A 99 -22.45 7.37 13.67
CA GLY A 99 -21.24 8.01 14.16
C GLY A 99 -20.85 7.63 15.59
N GLU A 100 -21.65 6.77 16.25
CA GLU A 100 -21.35 6.35 17.62
C GLU A 100 -20.04 5.57 17.68
N VAL A 101 -19.21 5.90 18.66
CA VAL A 101 -17.94 5.22 18.92
C VAL A 101 -18.24 3.80 19.42
N ILE A 102 -17.61 2.82 18.80
CA ILE A 102 -17.71 1.40 19.19
C ILE A 102 -16.93 1.19 20.48
N ASP A 103 -17.42 0.33 21.37
CA ASP A 103 -16.78 0.02 22.66
C ASP A 103 -15.31 -0.40 22.48
N ALA A 104 -14.41 0.32 23.15
CA ALA A 104 -12.97 0.10 23.07
C ALA A 104 -12.56 -1.35 23.39
N SER A 105 -13.25 -2.00 24.34
CA SER A 105 -12.96 -3.38 24.75
C SER A 105 -13.15 -4.44 23.66
N LEU A 106 -13.74 -4.07 22.54
CA LEU A 106 -13.90 -4.95 21.39
C LEU A 106 -12.68 -4.93 20.45
N PHE A 107 -11.76 -3.96 20.63
CA PHE A 107 -10.61 -3.80 19.74
C PHE A 107 -9.33 -4.36 20.32
N HIS A 108 -8.55 -4.98 19.45
CA HIS A 108 -7.25 -5.57 19.73
C HIS A 108 -6.25 -5.06 18.70
N ALA A 109 -5.03 -4.75 19.12
CA ALA A 109 -3.96 -4.26 18.28
C ALA A 109 -2.81 -5.27 18.19
N ARG A 110 -2.30 -5.51 16.99
CA ARG A 110 -1.05 -6.22 16.75
C ARG A 110 -0.09 -5.27 16.03
N VAL A 111 1.00 -4.93 16.70
CA VAL A 111 1.97 -3.91 16.26
C VAL A 111 3.25 -4.57 15.78
N GLY A 112 3.80 -4.11 14.66
CA GLY A 112 5.13 -4.44 14.17
C GLY A 112 5.27 -5.84 13.57
N SER A 113 4.21 -6.42 13.05
CA SER A 113 4.29 -7.67 12.33
C SER A 113 3.94 -7.49 10.84
N LEU A 114 4.68 -8.17 9.98
CA LEU A 114 4.32 -8.30 8.56
C LEU A 114 3.23 -9.38 8.33
N ASP A 115 2.96 -10.20 9.32
CA ASP A 115 1.85 -11.17 9.32
C ASP A 115 0.83 -10.75 10.40
N ARG A 116 -0.37 -10.31 9.95
CA ARG A 116 -1.42 -9.84 10.87
C ARG A 116 -1.96 -10.91 11.82
N THR A 117 -1.64 -12.18 11.61
CA THR A 117 -2.12 -13.32 12.44
C THR A 117 -1.08 -13.79 13.46
N SER A 118 0.17 -13.37 13.32
CA SER A 118 1.26 -13.86 14.16
C SER A 118 2.39 -12.84 14.31
N GLY A 119 3.26 -13.03 15.30
CA GLY A 119 4.39 -12.14 15.54
C GLY A 119 4.00 -10.78 16.14
N GLY A 120 4.94 -9.84 16.13
CA GLY A 120 4.74 -8.51 16.68
C GLY A 120 4.41 -8.47 18.16
N SER A 121 3.98 -7.29 18.63
CA SER A 121 3.45 -7.08 19.97
C SER A 121 1.93 -6.98 19.93
N THR A 122 1.23 -7.52 20.93
CA THR A 122 -0.22 -7.41 21.00
C THR A 122 -0.61 -6.60 22.25
N ALA A 123 -1.64 -5.79 22.12
CA ALA A 123 -2.24 -5.03 23.22
C ALA A 123 -3.76 -4.93 23.00
N GLU A 124 -4.49 -4.73 24.12
CA GLU A 124 -5.91 -4.39 24.08
C GLU A 124 -6.08 -2.88 23.95
N VAL A 125 -7.21 -2.44 23.41
CA VAL A 125 -7.54 -1.02 23.36
C VAL A 125 -8.32 -0.64 24.63
N SER A 126 -7.80 0.30 25.38
CA SER A 126 -8.42 0.81 26.61
C SER A 126 -9.42 1.94 26.34
N GLU A 127 -9.10 2.81 25.38
CA GLU A 127 -9.92 3.97 25.01
C GLU A 127 -9.83 4.27 23.52
N VAL A 128 -10.90 4.84 22.96
CA VAL A 128 -10.99 5.27 21.56
C VAL A 128 -11.35 6.74 21.51
N TYR A 129 -10.57 7.51 20.78
CA TYR A 129 -10.79 8.94 20.55
C TYR A 129 -11.02 9.17 19.05
N VAL A 130 -12.23 9.54 18.69
CA VAL A 130 -12.59 9.92 17.32
C VAL A 130 -12.48 11.44 17.19
N HIS A 131 -11.92 11.93 16.08
CA HIS A 131 -11.83 13.36 15.84
C HIS A 131 -13.24 13.98 15.85
N PRO A 132 -13.46 15.11 16.58
CA PRO A 132 -14.81 15.66 16.78
C PRO A 132 -15.52 16.06 15.47
N ASP A 133 -14.77 16.41 14.44
CA ASP A 133 -15.31 16.81 13.15
C ASP A 133 -15.58 15.63 12.19
N TYR A 134 -15.37 14.38 12.63
CA TYR A 134 -15.55 13.21 11.78
C TYR A 134 -17.01 12.98 11.36
N PHE A 135 -17.96 13.18 12.30
CA PHE A 135 -19.35 12.93 12.08
C PHE A 135 -20.17 14.23 12.23
N ASP A 136 -19.95 15.16 11.30
CA ASP A 136 -20.79 16.33 11.16
C ASP A 136 -21.84 16.06 10.05
N LEU A 137 -23.11 16.04 10.41
CA LEU A 137 -24.22 15.79 9.47
C LEU A 137 -24.35 16.88 8.38
N ASP A 138 -23.77 18.05 8.63
CA ASP A 138 -23.80 19.20 7.71
C ASP A 138 -22.54 19.28 6.81
N GLN A 139 -21.55 18.39 7.04
CA GLN A 139 -20.29 18.36 6.30
C GLN A 139 -20.02 16.96 5.75
N PRO A 140 -19.49 16.82 4.52
CA PRO A 140 -19.01 15.54 4.06
C PRO A 140 -17.87 15.06 4.99
N ARG A 141 -17.86 13.80 5.34
CA ARG A 141 -16.95 13.10 6.26
C ARG A 141 -15.52 13.64 6.25
N GLN A 142 -15.34 14.81 6.87
CA GLN A 142 -14.05 15.41 7.09
C GLN A 142 -13.39 14.75 8.31
N SER A 143 -12.07 14.79 8.36
CA SER A 143 -11.35 14.33 9.56
C SER A 143 -11.60 12.86 9.94
N ASP A 144 -11.56 11.96 8.93
CA ASP A 144 -11.68 10.52 9.16
C ASP A 144 -10.44 9.99 9.91
N LEU A 145 -10.37 10.33 11.19
CA LEU A 145 -9.23 10.09 12.06
C LEU A 145 -9.65 9.69 13.46
N ALA A 146 -8.99 8.68 14.01
CA ALA A 146 -9.14 8.26 15.40
C ALA A 146 -7.79 7.87 16.02
N LEU A 147 -7.72 7.97 17.34
CA LEU A 147 -6.63 7.46 18.17
C LEU A 147 -7.14 6.31 19.04
N LEU A 148 -6.35 5.27 19.14
CA LEU A 148 -6.55 4.15 20.05
C LEU A 148 -5.50 4.24 21.14
N HIS A 149 -5.93 4.34 22.40
CA HIS A 149 -5.06 4.21 23.55
C HIS A 149 -4.94 2.72 23.92
N LEU A 150 -3.75 2.20 23.91
CA LEU A 150 -3.46 0.81 24.25
C LEU A 150 -3.49 0.63 25.78
N ASP A 151 -3.80 -0.59 26.23
CA ASP A 151 -3.83 -0.92 27.68
C ASP A 151 -2.41 -0.97 28.31
N ARG A 152 -1.38 -0.90 27.49
CA ARG A 152 0.03 -0.90 27.87
C ARG A 152 0.94 -0.43 26.74
N ALA A 153 2.11 0.08 27.13
CA ALA A 153 3.19 0.36 26.19
C ALA A 153 3.68 -0.90 25.47
N VAL A 154 3.94 -0.76 24.18
CA VAL A 154 4.58 -1.79 23.34
C VAL A 154 6.03 -1.42 23.05
N PRO A 155 6.95 -2.40 22.92
CA PRO A 155 8.38 -2.11 22.71
C PRO A 155 8.74 -1.73 21.28
N ASN A 156 7.74 -1.54 20.43
CA ASN A 156 7.88 -1.21 19.02
C ASN A 156 8.28 0.26 18.82
N GLU A 157 9.06 0.55 17.78
CA GLU A 157 9.46 1.92 17.47
C GLU A 157 8.30 2.67 16.78
N PRO A 158 7.75 3.75 17.37
CA PRO A 158 6.72 4.55 16.75
C PRO A 158 7.20 5.25 15.48
N VAL A 159 6.30 5.43 14.50
CA VAL A 159 6.61 6.21 13.31
C VAL A 159 6.44 7.70 13.61
N PRO A 160 7.45 8.55 13.29
CA PRO A 160 7.29 9.99 13.43
C PRO A 160 6.25 10.52 12.44
N ILE A 161 5.43 11.46 12.88
CA ILE A 161 4.50 12.16 12.01
C ILE A 161 5.27 13.11 11.09
N ALA A 162 4.99 13.06 9.78
CA ALA A 162 5.58 13.94 8.79
C ALA A 162 5.24 15.42 9.07
N ARG A 163 6.07 16.33 8.55
CA ARG A 163 5.82 17.77 8.69
C ARG A 163 4.72 18.28 7.75
N SER A 164 4.44 17.55 6.70
CA SER A 164 3.42 17.88 5.69
C SER A 164 2.98 16.62 4.97
N THR A 165 1.85 16.70 4.30
CA THR A 165 1.27 15.63 3.47
C THR A 165 1.99 15.39 2.14
N GLY A 166 3.08 16.13 1.87
CA GLY A 166 3.73 16.12 0.58
C GLY A 166 3.12 17.11 -0.41
N ARG A 167 3.78 17.27 -1.56
CA ARG A 167 3.28 18.08 -2.69
C ARG A 167 2.93 17.16 -3.85
N PRO A 168 2.10 17.58 -4.79
CA PRO A 168 1.89 16.83 -6.02
C PRO A 168 3.24 16.43 -6.66
N GLY A 169 3.36 15.13 -6.98
CA GLY A 169 4.58 14.49 -7.46
C GLY A 169 5.49 13.91 -6.36
N THR A 170 5.15 14.07 -5.09
CA THR A 170 5.89 13.40 -4.00
C THR A 170 5.57 11.91 -4.00
N GLN A 171 6.61 11.07 -3.87
CA GLN A 171 6.43 9.62 -3.71
C GLN A 171 5.79 9.31 -2.36
N LEU A 172 4.79 8.47 -2.37
CA LEU A 172 4.04 8.01 -1.22
C LEU A 172 4.07 6.47 -1.22
N ARG A 173 4.34 5.85 -0.09
CA ARG A 173 4.18 4.41 0.11
C ARG A 173 2.97 4.14 0.97
N ILE A 174 2.09 3.27 0.52
CA ILE A 174 0.94 2.80 1.30
C ILE A 174 1.21 1.35 1.69
N LEU A 175 0.93 1.01 2.95
CA LEU A 175 0.99 -0.36 3.47
C LEU A 175 -0.41 -0.84 3.76
N GLY A 176 -0.63 -2.16 3.77
CA GLY A 176 -1.91 -2.69 4.24
C GLY A 176 -2.11 -4.20 4.03
N TRP A 177 -3.27 -4.67 4.49
CA TRP A 177 -3.74 -6.06 4.37
C TRP A 177 -5.11 -6.13 3.70
N GLY A 178 -5.43 -5.14 2.86
CA GLY A 178 -6.67 -5.08 2.10
C GLY A 178 -6.78 -6.16 1.02
N TYR A 179 -7.94 -6.24 0.41
CA TYR A 179 -8.19 -7.17 -0.67
C TYR A 179 -7.22 -6.97 -1.84
N GLU A 180 -6.77 -8.08 -2.40
CA GLU A 180 -5.80 -8.11 -3.50
C GLU A 180 -6.45 -8.03 -4.89
N SER A 181 -7.77 -8.04 -4.95
CA SER A 181 -8.57 -7.78 -6.15
C SER A 181 -10.01 -7.45 -5.76
N ASN A 182 -10.76 -6.84 -6.69
CA ASN A 182 -12.18 -6.54 -6.49
C ASN A 182 -13.06 -7.80 -6.33
N ASP A 183 -12.58 -8.96 -6.79
CA ASP A 183 -13.26 -10.26 -6.68
C ASP A 183 -12.76 -11.12 -5.51
N ALA A 184 -11.78 -10.63 -4.74
CA ALA A 184 -11.23 -11.38 -3.62
C ALA A 184 -12.26 -11.54 -2.49
N THR A 185 -12.32 -12.73 -1.92
CA THR A 185 -13.23 -13.06 -0.80
C THR A 185 -12.49 -13.24 0.53
N GLU A 186 -11.16 -13.26 0.49
CA GLU A 186 -10.30 -13.42 1.66
C GLU A 186 -9.22 -12.36 1.68
N LEU A 187 -8.94 -11.82 2.85
CA LEU A 187 -7.87 -10.86 3.07
C LEU A 187 -6.52 -11.58 3.24
N PRO A 188 -5.43 -11.04 2.68
CA PRO A 188 -4.09 -11.61 2.89
C PRO A 188 -3.69 -11.56 4.36
N THR A 189 -2.82 -12.47 4.78
CA THR A 189 -2.20 -12.41 6.11
C THR A 189 -0.89 -11.63 6.09
N THR A 190 -0.20 -11.60 4.95
CA THR A 190 1.07 -10.89 4.75
C THR A 190 0.83 -9.44 4.39
N LEU A 191 1.55 -8.53 5.07
CA LEU A 191 1.52 -7.11 4.77
C LEU A 191 1.97 -6.82 3.34
N LYS A 192 1.26 -5.93 2.69
CA LYS A 192 1.58 -5.46 1.33
C LYS A 192 2.02 -4.01 1.35
N GLN A 193 2.71 -3.62 0.29
CA GLN A 193 3.13 -2.24 0.05
C GLN A 193 2.91 -1.86 -1.41
N ILE A 194 2.58 -0.60 -1.63
CA ILE A 194 2.54 0.01 -2.97
C ILE A 194 3.21 1.38 -2.93
N ASP A 195 4.03 1.64 -3.93
CA ASP A 195 4.59 2.98 -4.15
C ASP A 195 3.70 3.72 -5.15
N THR A 196 3.21 4.87 -4.74
CA THR A 196 2.35 5.74 -5.52
C THR A 196 2.85 7.18 -5.45
N THR A 197 2.02 8.12 -5.90
CA THR A 197 2.39 9.55 -5.98
C THR A 197 1.25 10.42 -5.46
N VAL A 198 1.59 11.45 -4.71
CA VAL A 198 0.62 12.48 -4.31
C VAL A 198 0.17 13.24 -5.56
N LEU A 199 -1.13 13.32 -5.78
CA LEU A 199 -1.76 14.06 -6.87
C LEU A 199 -2.20 15.47 -6.43
N PRO A 200 -2.42 16.40 -7.38
CA PRO A 200 -3.16 17.61 -7.10
C PRO A 200 -4.59 17.26 -6.63
N HIS A 201 -5.10 17.95 -5.59
CA HIS A 201 -6.43 17.68 -5.01
C HIS A 201 -7.57 17.63 -6.04
N ARG A 202 -7.47 18.41 -7.14
CA ARG A 202 -8.50 18.40 -8.21
C ARG A 202 -8.68 17.05 -8.90
N GLU A 203 -7.71 16.13 -8.76
CA GLU A 203 -7.80 14.77 -9.31
C GLU A 203 -8.67 13.86 -8.42
N CYS A 204 -8.96 14.32 -7.18
CA CYS A 204 -9.83 13.64 -6.22
C CYS A 204 -11.16 14.39 -5.99
N LEU A 205 -11.56 15.23 -6.93
CA LEU A 205 -12.85 15.95 -6.89
C LEU A 205 -13.82 15.30 -7.87
N ASP A 206 -14.64 14.38 -7.40
CA ASP A 206 -15.68 13.74 -8.21
C ASP A 206 -17.06 14.39 -8.06
N GLY A 207 -17.20 15.36 -7.15
CA GLY A 207 -18.45 16.05 -6.84
C GLY A 207 -19.40 15.25 -5.94
N GLY A 208 -18.92 14.13 -5.36
CA GLY A 208 -19.68 13.29 -4.44
C GLY A 208 -19.39 13.57 -2.96
N GLU A 209 -20.08 12.84 -2.08
CA GLU A 209 -19.89 12.94 -0.63
C GLU A 209 -18.53 12.38 -0.14
N TRP A 210 -17.82 11.69 -1.01
CA TRP A 210 -16.56 11.02 -0.73
C TRP A 210 -15.34 11.73 -1.30
N GLU A 211 -15.55 12.87 -1.95
CA GLU A 211 -14.45 13.62 -2.55
C GLU A 211 -13.40 14.10 -1.51
N TRP A 212 -12.27 14.54 -2.02
CA TRP A 212 -11.20 15.13 -1.22
C TRP A 212 -11.69 16.36 -0.44
N THR A 213 -11.27 16.47 0.82
CA THR A 213 -11.50 17.61 1.69
C THR A 213 -10.18 18.28 2.09
N GLU A 214 -10.22 19.53 2.58
CA GLU A 214 -9.01 20.23 2.99
C GLU A 214 -8.29 19.44 4.09
N GLY A 215 -7.01 19.14 3.83
CA GLY A 215 -6.18 18.36 4.74
C GLY A 215 -5.94 16.91 4.29
N ASP A 216 -6.71 16.40 3.33
CA ASP A 216 -6.52 15.07 2.78
C ASP A 216 -5.35 14.99 1.77
N ILE A 217 -4.86 13.78 1.56
CA ILE A 217 -3.92 13.45 0.50
C ILE A 217 -4.71 12.77 -0.63
N CYS A 218 -4.56 13.28 -1.85
CA CYS A 218 -5.00 12.61 -3.05
C CYS A 218 -3.86 11.73 -3.56
N ALA A 219 -4.05 10.43 -3.64
CA ALA A 219 -3.04 9.48 -4.10
C ALA A 219 -3.41 8.91 -5.47
N ASP A 220 -2.39 8.72 -6.29
CA ASP A 220 -2.48 8.14 -7.62
C ASP A 220 -2.73 6.63 -7.57
N ASN A 221 -3.32 6.11 -8.66
CA ASN A 221 -3.45 4.69 -8.90
C ASN A 221 -2.45 4.29 -9.99
N PRO A 222 -1.30 3.70 -9.64
CA PRO A 222 -0.33 3.28 -10.63
C PRO A 222 -0.96 2.40 -11.70
N GLU A 223 -0.66 2.70 -12.99
CA GLU A 223 -1.19 1.99 -14.15
C GLU A 223 -2.74 2.03 -14.28
N ASP A 224 -3.44 2.91 -13.54
CA ASP A 224 -4.90 3.03 -13.48
C ASP A 224 -5.64 1.73 -13.07
N ILE A 225 -4.94 0.83 -12.39
CA ILE A 225 -5.47 -0.47 -11.94
C ILE A 225 -4.95 -0.91 -10.56
N TYR A 226 -4.01 -0.17 -9.96
CA TYR A 226 -3.35 -0.55 -8.71
C TYR A 226 -3.66 0.44 -7.60
N GLY A 227 -3.87 -0.05 -6.39
CA GLY A 227 -4.15 0.81 -5.24
C GLY A 227 -4.72 0.08 -4.04
N PRO A 228 -4.97 0.80 -2.93
CA PRO A 228 -5.65 0.29 -1.76
C PRO A 228 -7.05 -0.26 -2.05
N CYS A 229 -7.53 -1.12 -1.17
CA CYS A 229 -8.86 -1.72 -1.28
C CYS A 229 -9.48 -1.95 0.12
N GLY A 230 -10.67 -2.52 0.14
CA GLY A 230 -11.35 -2.85 1.40
C GLY A 230 -10.44 -3.62 2.35
N GLY A 231 -10.25 -3.12 3.57
CA GLY A 231 -9.33 -3.65 4.57
C GLY A 231 -8.03 -2.85 4.73
N ASP A 232 -7.68 -1.97 3.77
CA ASP A 232 -6.54 -1.05 3.92
C ASP A 232 -6.88 0.18 4.75
N SER A 233 -8.14 0.45 5.02
CA SER A 233 -8.63 1.55 5.86
C SER A 233 -7.79 1.73 7.12
N GLY A 234 -7.36 2.97 7.42
CA GLY A 234 -6.51 3.32 8.56
C GLY A 234 -5.03 2.99 8.40
N SER A 235 -4.66 2.25 7.36
CA SER A 235 -3.29 1.87 7.08
C SER A 235 -2.42 3.08 6.71
N PRO A 236 -1.08 3.02 6.98
CA PRO A 236 -0.21 4.17 6.80
C PRO A 236 0.07 4.53 5.35
N GLY A 237 -0.03 5.83 5.04
CA GLY A 237 0.62 6.48 3.92
C GLY A 237 1.91 7.16 4.37
N LEU A 238 3.04 6.76 3.81
CA LEU A 238 4.38 7.07 4.28
C LEU A 238 5.18 7.89 3.28
N LEU A 239 5.90 8.88 3.78
CA LEU A 239 6.91 9.62 3.03
C LEU A 239 8.31 9.16 3.45
N TRP A 240 9.21 8.95 2.47
CA TRP A 240 10.61 8.72 2.77
C TRP A 240 11.34 10.06 2.94
N VAL A 241 11.74 10.36 4.16
CA VAL A 241 12.39 11.63 4.51
C VAL A 241 13.81 11.36 4.99
N ARG A 242 14.80 11.85 4.24
CA ARG A 242 16.23 11.63 4.47
C ARG A 242 16.58 10.13 4.46
N ASP A 243 16.40 9.41 5.58
CA ASP A 243 16.83 8.02 5.79
C ASP A 243 15.82 7.19 6.60
N HIS A 244 14.60 7.70 6.79
CA HIS A 244 13.53 7.02 7.53
C HIS A 244 12.13 7.33 6.97
N TRP A 245 11.17 6.53 7.37
CA TRP A 245 9.76 6.76 7.06
C TRP A 245 9.14 7.74 8.03
N GLU A 246 8.30 8.63 7.51
CA GLU A 246 7.43 9.52 8.29
C GLU A 246 5.97 9.29 7.86
N LEU A 247 5.05 9.28 8.84
CA LEU A 247 3.63 9.10 8.61
C LEU A 247 3.00 10.39 8.08
N ALA A 248 2.49 10.33 6.87
CA ALA A 248 1.82 11.45 6.21
C ALA A 248 0.31 11.29 6.16
N GLY A 249 -0.20 10.07 6.06
CA GLY A 249 -1.64 9.83 5.93
C GLY A 249 -2.09 8.51 6.53
N ALA A 250 -3.39 8.41 6.78
CA ALA A 250 -4.11 7.18 7.06
C ALA A 250 -5.10 6.94 5.93
N ASP A 251 -5.11 5.73 5.37
CA ASP A 251 -6.01 5.36 4.30
C ASP A 251 -7.47 5.50 4.74
N SER A 252 -8.27 6.18 3.93
CA SER A 252 -9.63 6.56 4.31
C SER A 252 -10.68 6.04 3.35
N ARG A 253 -10.58 6.38 2.07
CA ARG A 253 -11.64 6.09 1.10
C ARG A 253 -11.17 6.11 -0.34
N SER A 254 -11.75 5.23 -1.14
CA SER A 254 -11.67 5.28 -2.60
C SER A 254 -12.87 6.03 -3.18
N LEU A 255 -12.68 6.68 -4.31
CA LEU A 255 -13.76 7.37 -5.04
C LEU A 255 -14.59 6.43 -5.93
N GLY A 256 -14.29 5.13 -5.92
CA GLY A 256 -14.99 4.11 -6.72
C GLY A 256 -14.39 2.72 -6.52
N ASP A 257 -14.27 1.94 -7.59
CA ASP A 257 -13.67 0.61 -7.54
C ASP A 257 -12.19 0.67 -7.16
N CYS A 258 -11.75 -0.26 -6.31
CA CYS A 258 -10.36 -0.35 -5.85
C CYS A 258 -9.38 -0.41 -7.03
N GLY A 259 -8.32 0.38 -6.95
CA GLY A 259 -7.27 0.43 -7.98
C GLY A 259 -7.67 1.16 -9.26
N VAL A 260 -8.95 1.51 -9.45
CA VAL A 260 -9.44 2.16 -10.69
C VAL A 260 -9.59 3.67 -10.51
N THR A 261 -9.94 4.08 -9.31
CA THR A 261 -10.13 5.50 -8.97
C THR A 261 -9.07 5.95 -7.96
N THR A 262 -8.79 7.24 -7.94
CA THR A 262 -7.86 7.84 -6.98
C THR A 262 -8.24 7.52 -5.54
N GLU A 263 -7.23 7.37 -4.69
CA GLU A 263 -7.39 7.10 -3.27
C GLU A 263 -7.25 8.37 -2.45
N VAL A 264 -8.01 8.46 -1.37
CA VAL A 264 -7.96 9.59 -0.44
C VAL A 264 -7.50 9.09 0.93
N LEU A 265 -6.39 9.66 1.40
CA LEU A 265 -5.89 9.43 2.75
C LEU A 265 -6.15 10.69 3.60
N THR A 266 -6.56 10.49 4.84
CA THR A 266 -6.61 11.57 5.82
C THR A 266 -5.19 12.04 6.15
N GLY A 267 -4.88 13.31 5.93
CA GLY A 267 -3.54 13.86 6.09
C GLY A 267 -3.16 14.13 7.54
N ILE A 268 -2.45 13.20 8.16
CA ILE A 268 -2.10 13.21 9.60
C ILE A 268 -1.42 14.49 10.09
N PRO A 269 -0.48 15.12 9.32
CA PRO A 269 0.18 16.36 9.75
C PRO A 269 -0.78 17.52 10.08
N ASN A 270 -1.97 17.53 9.48
CA ASN A 270 -2.95 18.59 9.68
C ASN A 270 -3.70 18.47 11.01
N PHE A 271 -3.61 17.31 11.65
CA PHE A 271 -4.25 17.00 12.94
C PHE A 271 -3.25 16.91 14.09
N ARG A 272 -2.01 17.36 13.89
CA ARG A 272 -0.93 17.26 14.87
C ARG A 272 -1.31 17.84 16.22
N ASP A 273 -1.88 19.03 16.26
CA ASP A 273 -2.25 19.69 17.51
C ASP A 273 -3.30 18.86 18.28
N TRP A 274 -4.32 18.35 17.58
CA TRP A 274 -5.32 17.48 18.19
C TRP A 274 -4.73 16.16 18.70
N ILE A 275 -3.80 15.56 17.95
CA ILE A 275 -3.10 14.32 18.34
C ILE A 275 -2.27 14.58 19.61
N GLU A 276 -1.44 15.62 19.61
CA GLU A 276 -0.58 15.98 20.73
C GLU A 276 -1.40 16.33 21.98
N ASP A 277 -2.48 17.10 21.83
CA ASP A 277 -3.40 17.45 22.94
C ASP A 277 -4.09 16.20 23.51
N THR A 278 -4.52 15.27 22.67
CA THR A 278 -5.17 14.02 23.11
C THR A 278 -4.20 13.10 23.85
N ILE A 279 -2.96 12.98 23.36
CA ILE A 279 -1.93 12.16 24.03
C ILE A 279 -1.50 12.77 25.36
N ALA A 280 -1.49 14.09 25.47
CA ALA A 280 -1.09 14.78 26.71
C ALA A 280 -2.15 14.70 27.83
N GLY A 281 -3.43 14.43 27.54
CA GLY A 281 -4.56 14.27 28.49
C GLY A 281 -5.19 15.58 28.91
#